data_5255fe3d76c19d1c6860527fa2eb73a5
#
_entry.id   5255fe3d76c19d1c6860527fa2eb73a5
#
_cell.length_a   1.000
_cell.length_b   1.000
_cell.length_c   1.000
_cell.angle_alpha   90.00
_cell.angle_beta   90.00
_cell.angle_gamma   90.00
#
_symmetry.space_group_name_H-M   'P 1'
#
loop_
_entity.id
_entity.type
_entity.pdbx_description
1 polymer ?
#
loop_
_entity_poly.entity_id
_entity_poly.type
_entity_poly.pdbx_seq_one_letter_code
_entity_poly.pdbx_strand_id
1 'polypeptide(L)'
;MNEKINKILKSMPDKSDWSSTTSIKMKQDIVDWCGDRFQDKVALEIGSHIGQTTMILGLLFKEVYTINVNHPEKGEHTLFEVLENVENGEFYSINRCNIKNDVNHNFENIYHITQNSYDTRGLCPNIPNVDVSFIDCIHAYNEVSTDIESSLSKNSKYIIFDDYGKYQEIKSCVDQYEELGVIKNVKGIGWEKGKHSVGGSEQDFHDREGMIAQVL
;
A
#
# COMPACT_ATOMS: atom_id res chain seq x y z
N MET A 1 6.72 -19.04 6.33
CA MET A 1 6.45 -17.66 5.87
C MET A 1 7.39 -16.64 6.50
N ASN A 2 7.44 -16.52 7.83
CA ASN A 2 8.22 -15.48 8.54
C ASN A 2 9.71 -15.37 8.17
N GLU A 3 10.42 -16.48 7.91
CA GLU A 3 11.84 -16.43 7.58
C GLU A 3 12.11 -15.72 6.24
N LYS A 4 11.28 -15.97 5.23
CA LYS A 4 11.38 -15.35 3.91
C LYS A 4 11.07 -13.86 3.97
N ILE A 5 9.96 -13.49 4.66
CA ILE A 5 9.58 -12.10 4.85
C ILE A 5 10.70 -11.35 5.60
N ASN A 6 11.24 -11.95 6.67
CA ASN A 6 12.35 -11.36 7.41
C ASN A 6 13.62 -11.18 6.56
N LYS A 7 13.89 -12.09 5.62
CA LYS A 7 15.01 -11.91 4.68
C LYS A 7 14.76 -10.72 3.75
N ILE A 8 13.55 -10.60 3.21
CA ILE A 8 13.17 -9.48 2.33
C ILE A 8 13.23 -8.16 3.09
N LEU A 9 12.64 -8.07 4.29
CA LEU A 9 12.68 -6.86 5.11
C LEU A 9 14.13 -6.44 5.45
N LYS A 10 15.02 -7.41 5.71
CA LYS A 10 16.44 -7.13 5.97
C LYS A 10 17.23 -6.73 4.73
N SER A 11 16.80 -7.14 3.55
CA SER A 11 17.45 -6.75 2.27
C SER A 11 16.95 -5.42 1.73
N MET A 12 15.84 -4.89 2.26
CA MET A 12 15.36 -3.57 1.87
C MET A 12 16.39 -2.51 2.28
N PRO A 13 16.82 -1.65 1.35
CA PRO A 13 17.80 -0.63 1.67
C PRO A 13 17.21 0.38 2.65
N ASP A 14 17.86 0.53 3.79
CA ASP A 14 17.62 1.61 4.75
C ASP A 14 18.44 2.84 4.34
N LYS A 15 18.20 3.34 3.12
CA LYS A 15 18.99 4.44 2.54
C LYS A 15 18.17 5.72 2.43
N SER A 16 18.87 6.84 2.57
CA SER A 16 18.36 8.21 2.45
C SER A 16 17.62 8.49 1.14
N ASP A 17 17.98 7.81 0.05
CA ASP A 17 17.35 7.97 -1.26
C ASP A 17 15.93 7.38 -1.34
N TRP A 18 15.51 6.67 -0.29
CA TRP A 18 14.24 5.95 -0.17
C TRP A 18 13.38 6.49 0.98
N SER A 19 13.67 7.71 1.42
CA SER A 19 12.99 8.37 2.54
C SER A 19 11.49 8.60 2.35
N SER A 20 10.98 8.42 1.13
CA SER A 20 9.56 8.55 0.80
C SER A 20 8.78 7.24 0.84
N THR A 21 9.34 6.18 1.40
CA THR A 21 8.67 4.89 1.51
C THR A 21 8.22 4.63 2.94
N THR A 22 7.14 3.88 3.09
CA THR A 22 6.68 3.30 4.36
C THR A 22 7.86 2.71 5.15
N SER A 23 7.93 2.96 6.45
CA SER A 23 9.06 2.48 7.27
C SER A 23 9.13 0.95 7.34
N ILE A 24 10.34 0.42 7.60
CA ILE A 24 10.52 -1.01 7.88
C ILE A 24 9.72 -1.45 9.10
N LYS A 25 9.61 -0.56 10.12
CA LYS A 25 8.82 -0.82 11.32
C LYS A 25 7.34 -1.04 10.97
N MET A 26 6.77 -0.16 10.15
CA MET A 26 5.38 -0.30 9.72
C MET A 26 5.15 -1.54 8.86
N LYS A 27 6.07 -1.84 7.93
CA LYS A 27 6.04 -3.08 7.13
C LYS A 27 6.04 -4.32 8.03
N GLN A 28 6.86 -4.33 9.09
CA GLN A 28 6.89 -5.42 10.07
C GLN A 28 5.55 -5.53 10.82
N ASP A 29 4.97 -4.40 11.25
CA ASP A 29 3.69 -4.40 11.96
C ASP A 29 2.54 -4.89 11.06
N ILE A 30 2.57 -4.60 9.75
CA ILE A 30 1.65 -5.16 8.75
C ILE A 30 1.81 -6.69 8.68
N VAL A 31 3.05 -7.18 8.58
CA VAL A 31 3.34 -8.62 8.56
C VAL A 31 2.81 -9.31 9.81
N ASP A 32 3.07 -8.73 10.98
CA ASP A 32 2.65 -9.28 12.26
C ASP A 32 1.12 -9.26 12.42
N TRP A 33 0.47 -8.22 11.90
CA TRP A 33 -0.99 -8.12 11.92
C TRP A 33 -1.64 -9.08 10.92
N CYS A 34 -1.14 -9.19 9.72
CA CYS A 34 -1.66 -10.11 8.70
C CYS A 34 -1.47 -11.57 9.13
N GLY A 35 -0.27 -11.94 9.55
CA GLY A 35 0.09 -13.33 9.83
C GLY A 35 -0.25 -14.23 8.64
N ASP A 36 -0.93 -15.35 8.90
CA ASP A 36 -1.39 -16.31 7.89
C ASP A 36 -2.86 -16.07 7.46
N ARG A 37 -3.53 -15.05 8.04
CA ARG A 37 -4.98 -14.84 7.87
C ARG A 37 -5.43 -14.43 6.48
N PHE A 38 -4.51 -13.86 5.69
CA PHE A 38 -4.84 -13.25 4.41
C PHE A 38 -4.19 -13.95 3.20
N GLN A 39 -3.61 -15.15 3.38
CA GLN A 39 -2.94 -15.88 2.30
C GLN A 39 -3.88 -16.32 1.16
N ASP A 40 -5.16 -16.46 1.44
CA ASP A 40 -6.21 -16.79 0.46
C ASP A 40 -7.01 -15.54 0.01
N LYS A 41 -6.58 -14.36 0.40
CA LYS A 41 -7.29 -13.09 0.22
C LYS A 41 -6.63 -12.22 -0.85
N VAL A 42 -7.36 -11.15 -1.24
CA VAL A 42 -6.94 -10.17 -2.24
C VAL A 42 -6.65 -8.84 -1.57
N ALA A 43 -5.54 -8.21 -1.95
CA ALA A 43 -5.18 -6.86 -1.53
C ALA A 43 -5.28 -5.87 -2.69
N LEU A 44 -5.63 -4.63 -2.36
CA LEU A 44 -5.51 -3.45 -3.21
C LEU A 44 -4.48 -2.51 -2.58
N GLU A 45 -3.55 -2.01 -3.37
CA GLU A 45 -2.63 -0.94 -2.98
C GLU A 45 -2.87 0.27 -3.88
N ILE A 46 -3.08 1.43 -3.28
CA ILE A 46 -3.21 2.71 -3.98
C ILE A 46 -1.96 3.52 -3.67
N GLY A 47 -1.07 3.64 -4.66
CA GLY A 47 0.26 4.24 -4.50
C GLY A 47 1.36 3.19 -4.32
N SER A 48 1.84 2.60 -5.42
CA SER A 48 2.91 1.57 -5.36
C SER A 48 4.31 2.15 -5.24
N HIS A 49 4.50 3.43 -5.59
CA HIS A 49 5.82 4.05 -5.71
C HIS A 49 6.80 3.11 -6.43
N ILE A 50 7.86 2.65 -5.76
CA ILE A 50 8.89 1.76 -6.31
C ILE A 50 8.58 0.26 -6.13
N GLY A 51 7.54 -0.10 -5.36
CA GLY A 51 7.09 -1.48 -5.16
C GLY A 51 7.56 -2.16 -3.88
N GLN A 52 8.14 -1.45 -2.91
CA GLN A 52 8.61 -2.07 -1.66
C GLN A 52 7.46 -2.62 -0.80
N THR A 53 6.41 -1.84 -0.61
CA THR A 53 5.23 -2.28 0.13
C THR A 53 4.48 -3.34 -0.67
N THR A 54 4.36 -3.16 -1.99
CA THR A 54 3.81 -4.17 -2.91
C THR A 54 4.47 -5.54 -2.73
N MET A 55 5.80 -5.57 -2.56
CA MET A 55 6.56 -6.81 -2.32
C MET A 55 6.13 -7.51 -1.03
N ILE A 56 5.91 -6.76 0.05
CA ILE A 56 5.42 -7.32 1.32
C ILE A 56 4.00 -7.85 1.16
N LEU A 57 3.12 -7.08 0.52
CA LEU A 57 1.75 -7.51 0.23
C LEU A 57 1.73 -8.77 -0.64
N GLY A 58 2.58 -8.88 -1.67
CA GLY A 58 2.72 -10.07 -2.52
C GLY A 58 3.11 -11.35 -1.77
N LEU A 59 3.75 -11.22 -0.59
CA LEU A 59 4.08 -12.36 0.28
C LEU A 59 2.94 -12.73 1.24
N LEU A 60 2.01 -11.81 1.51
CA LEU A 60 0.95 -11.95 2.52
C LEU A 60 -0.39 -12.33 1.91
N PHE A 61 -0.62 -11.99 0.64
CA PHE A 61 -1.91 -12.13 -0.02
C PHE A 61 -1.82 -13.09 -1.23
N LYS A 62 -2.96 -13.68 -1.59
CA LYS A 62 -3.10 -14.52 -2.78
C LYS A 62 -2.88 -13.73 -4.06
N GLU A 63 -3.43 -12.53 -4.13
CA GLU A 63 -3.34 -11.60 -5.25
C GLU A 63 -3.21 -10.18 -4.72
N VAL A 64 -2.42 -9.36 -5.40
CA VAL A 64 -2.23 -7.94 -5.11
C VAL A 64 -2.47 -7.14 -6.38
N TYR A 65 -3.40 -6.21 -6.29
CA TYR A 65 -3.65 -5.20 -7.32
C TYR A 65 -3.05 -3.89 -6.82
N THR A 66 -2.03 -3.37 -7.49
CA THR A 66 -1.38 -2.12 -7.11
C THR A 66 -1.57 -1.07 -8.19
N ILE A 67 -1.96 0.15 -7.79
CA ILE A 67 -2.29 1.24 -8.69
C ILE A 67 -1.23 2.32 -8.61
N ASN A 68 -0.76 2.78 -9.78
CA ASN A 68 0.08 3.97 -9.91
C ASN A 68 -0.24 4.68 -11.23
N VAL A 69 0.00 6.00 -11.27
CA VAL A 69 -0.14 6.81 -12.50
C VAL A 69 0.92 6.48 -13.54
N ASN A 70 2.08 5.99 -13.12
CA ASN A 70 3.19 5.66 -13.99
C ASN A 70 3.19 4.17 -14.38
N HIS A 71 3.62 3.91 -15.62
CA HIS A 71 3.89 2.54 -16.06
C HIS A 71 4.93 1.87 -15.15
N PRO A 72 4.79 0.57 -14.82
CA PRO A 72 5.63 -0.11 -13.83
C PRO A 72 7.14 -0.08 -14.14
N GLU A 73 7.52 -0.01 -15.42
CA GLU A 73 8.93 0.05 -15.83
C GLU A 73 9.45 1.49 -16.07
N LYS A 74 8.60 2.51 -15.87
CA LYS A 74 8.99 3.90 -16.06
C LYS A 74 9.32 4.55 -14.71
N GLY A 75 10.56 4.44 -14.30
CA GLY A 75 11.09 5.06 -13.10
C GLY A 75 12.54 4.67 -12.88
N GLU A 76 13.38 5.60 -12.42
CA GLU A 76 14.82 5.36 -12.25
C GLU A 76 15.12 4.28 -11.20
N HIS A 77 14.17 3.98 -10.31
CA HIS A 77 14.36 3.07 -9.17
C HIS A 77 13.25 2.03 -9.02
N THR A 78 12.43 1.80 -10.04
CA THR A 78 11.35 0.80 -9.94
C THR A 78 11.89 -0.61 -9.73
N LEU A 79 11.25 -1.35 -8.83
CA LEU A 79 11.50 -2.78 -8.62
C LEU A 79 10.64 -3.65 -9.55
N PHE A 80 9.62 -3.09 -10.20
CA PHE A 80 8.74 -3.83 -11.08
C PHE A 80 9.44 -4.30 -12.35
N GLU A 81 9.09 -5.51 -12.76
CA GLU A 81 9.43 -6.14 -14.03
C GLU A 81 8.16 -6.68 -14.66
N VAL A 82 7.78 -6.15 -15.81
CA VAL A 82 6.56 -6.59 -16.51
C VAL A 82 6.78 -7.99 -17.09
N LEU A 83 5.92 -8.92 -16.71
CA LEU A 83 5.88 -10.29 -17.24
C LEU A 83 4.95 -10.37 -18.46
N GLU A 84 3.76 -9.78 -18.34
CA GLU A 84 2.80 -9.73 -19.45
C GLU A 84 1.85 -8.54 -19.28
N ASN A 85 1.37 -7.98 -20.39
CA ASN A 85 0.23 -7.10 -20.41
C ASN A 85 -1.05 -7.94 -20.42
N VAL A 86 -1.86 -7.80 -19.38
CA VAL A 86 -3.10 -8.58 -19.21
C VAL A 86 -4.23 -7.91 -19.95
N GLU A 87 -4.32 -6.56 -19.87
CA GLU A 87 -5.42 -5.79 -20.45
C GLU A 87 -5.04 -4.32 -20.64
N ASN A 88 -5.60 -3.73 -21.70
CA ASN A 88 -5.59 -2.28 -21.92
C ASN A 88 -7.03 -1.77 -22.06
N GLY A 89 -7.47 -0.97 -21.11
CA GLY A 89 -8.71 -0.19 -21.18
C GLY A 89 -8.46 1.20 -21.77
N GLU A 90 -9.53 2.00 -21.86
CA GLU A 90 -9.47 3.37 -22.36
C GLU A 90 -8.58 4.28 -21.49
N PHE A 91 -8.59 4.08 -20.17
CA PHE A 91 -7.92 4.94 -19.20
C PHE A 91 -7.05 4.18 -18.18
N TYR A 92 -6.83 2.88 -18.41
CA TYR A 92 -5.97 2.05 -17.58
C TYR A 92 -5.24 0.99 -18.41
N SER A 93 -4.17 0.45 -17.84
CA SER A 93 -3.58 -0.82 -18.28
C SER A 93 -3.29 -1.71 -17.08
N ILE A 94 -3.46 -3.02 -17.25
CA ILE A 94 -3.16 -4.03 -16.25
C ILE A 94 -1.97 -4.85 -16.74
N ASN A 95 -0.91 -4.88 -15.94
CA ASN A 95 0.27 -5.67 -16.22
C ASN A 95 0.51 -6.65 -15.06
N ARG A 96 0.69 -7.93 -15.36
CA ARG A 96 1.23 -8.89 -14.39
C ARG A 96 2.72 -8.63 -14.25
N CYS A 97 3.19 -8.44 -13.02
CA CYS A 97 4.55 -8.04 -12.73
C CYS A 97 5.23 -8.99 -11.74
N ASN A 98 6.53 -9.18 -11.95
CA ASN A 98 7.43 -9.61 -10.90
C ASN A 98 8.00 -8.40 -10.16
N ILE A 99 8.56 -8.60 -8.95
CA ILE A 99 9.31 -7.59 -8.22
C ILE A 99 10.73 -8.10 -8.00
N LYS A 100 11.72 -7.35 -8.50
CA LYS A 100 13.13 -7.61 -8.30
C LYS A 100 13.49 -7.57 -6.82
N ASN A 101 14.16 -8.60 -6.34
CA ASN A 101 14.54 -8.72 -4.93
C ASN A 101 15.79 -9.57 -4.77
N ASP A 102 16.53 -9.35 -3.69
CA ASP A 102 17.82 -10.00 -3.42
C ASP A 102 17.70 -11.47 -2.98
N VAL A 103 16.48 -11.95 -2.72
CA VAL A 103 16.24 -13.34 -2.29
C VAL A 103 15.74 -14.25 -3.42
N ASN A 104 15.76 -13.76 -4.66
CA ASN A 104 15.33 -14.48 -5.86
C ASN A 104 13.93 -15.09 -5.73
N HIS A 105 12.99 -14.35 -5.11
CA HIS A 105 11.60 -14.75 -5.09
C HIS A 105 10.87 -14.27 -6.32
N ASN A 106 10.15 -15.17 -6.99
CA ASN A 106 9.29 -14.84 -8.11
C ASN A 106 7.88 -14.51 -7.60
N PHE A 107 7.42 -13.29 -7.89
CA PHE A 107 6.08 -12.83 -7.58
C PHE A 107 5.19 -13.03 -8.80
N GLU A 108 4.33 -14.06 -8.79
CA GLU A 108 3.40 -14.35 -9.89
C GLU A 108 1.99 -13.80 -9.64
N ASN A 109 1.77 -13.17 -8.49
CA ASN A 109 0.48 -12.74 -7.95
C ASN A 109 0.30 -11.23 -7.91
N ILE A 110 1.17 -10.45 -8.55
CA ILE A 110 1.12 -8.99 -8.55
C ILE A 110 0.61 -8.48 -9.89
N TYR A 111 -0.44 -7.66 -9.83
CA TYR A 111 -1.06 -6.96 -10.96
C TYR A 111 -0.87 -5.46 -10.78
N HIS A 112 0.02 -4.86 -11.58
CA HIS A 112 0.22 -3.42 -11.59
C HIS A 112 -0.76 -2.77 -12.55
N ILE A 113 -1.52 -1.81 -12.03
CA ILE A 113 -2.51 -1.04 -12.80
C ILE A 113 -1.97 0.37 -12.99
N THR A 114 -1.67 0.71 -14.25
CA THR A 114 -1.35 2.09 -14.60
C THR A 114 -2.65 2.84 -14.78
N GLN A 115 -3.00 3.68 -13.80
CA GLN A 115 -4.22 4.48 -13.79
C GLN A 115 -4.04 5.68 -12.86
N ASN A 116 -4.71 6.79 -13.20
CA ASN A 116 -4.93 7.86 -12.24
C ASN A 116 -6.13 7.48 -11.35
N SER A 117 -5.90 7.15 -10.07
CA SER A 117 -6.94 6.77 -9.11
C SER A 117 -7.96 7.88 -8.83
N TYR A 118 -7.61 9.13 -9.14
CA TYR A 118 -8.49 10.31 -8.99
C TYR A 118 -9.28 10.64 -10.27
N ASP A 119 -9.23 9.76 -11.25
CA ASP A 119 -10.05 9.92 -12.46
C ASP A 119 -11.52 9.76 -12.11
N THR A 120 -12.34 10.69 -12.59
CA THR A 120 -13.79 10.70 -12.32
C THR A 120 -14.54 9.47 -12.85
N ARG A 121 -13.90 8.66 -13.68
CA ARG A 121 -14.42 7.38 -14.18
C ARG A 121 -14.35 6.25 -13.15
N GLY A 122 -13.72 6.51 -11.99
CA GLY A 122 -13.52 5.53 -10.92
C GLY A 122 -12.37 4.57 -11.20
N LEU A 123 -12.19 3.60 -10.30
CA LEU A 123 -11.16 2.58 -10.44
C LEU A 123 -11.43 1.64 -11.62
N CYS A 124 -10.35 1.06 -12.14
CA CYS A 124 -10.40 0.00 -13.13
C CYS A 124 -11.48 -1.05 -12.76
N PRO A 125 -12.45 -1.32 -13.65
CA PRO A 125 -13.57 -2.22 -13.36
C PRO A 125 -13.11 -3.66 -13.07
N ASN A 126 -11.98 -4.06 -13.62
CA ASN A 126 -11.44 -5.43 -13.51
C ASN A 126 -10.66 -5.68 -12.22
N ILE A 127 -10.51 -4.70 -11.33
CA ILE A 127 -10.11 -4.96 -9.95
C ILE A 127 -11.26 -5.71 -9.26
N PRO A 128 -11.02 -6.93 -8.74
CA PRO A 128 -12.06 -7.69 -8.04
C PRO A 128 -12.43 -7.02 -6.70
N ASN A 129 -13.39 -7.62 -5.99
CA ASN A 129 -13.56 -7.30 -4.57
C ASN A 129 -12.28 -7.65 -3.81
N VAL A 130 -11.90 -6.79 -2.87
CA VAL A 130 -10.67 -6.95 -2.10
C VAL A 130 -10.97 -7.14 -0.61
N ASP A 131 -10.08 -7.77 0.12
CA ASP A 131 -10.24 -7.95 1.56
C ASP A 131 -9.51 -6.86 2.36
N VAL A 132 -8.40 -6.36 1.83
CA VAL A 132 -7.59 -5.31 2.47
C VAL A 132 -7.15 -4.29 1.42
N SER A 133 -7.32 -3.01 1.72
CA SER A 133 -6.72 -1.92 0.95
C SER A 133 -5.56 -1.30 1.72
N PHE A 134 -4.49 -0.93 1.03
CA PHE A 134 -3.37 -0.13 1.53
C PHE A 134 -3.38 1.20 0.79
N ILE A 135 -3.45 2.32 1.51
CA ILE A 135 -3.51 3.67 0.94
C ILE A 135 -2.23 4.41 1.30
N ASP A 136 -1.43 4.73 0.28
CA ASP A 136 -0.17 5.47 0.36
C ASP A 136 0.04 6.27 -0.95
N CYS A 137 -0.82 7.24 -1.23
CA CYS A 137 -0.78 8.00 -2.46
C CYS A 137 -0.62 9.51 -2.19
N ILE A 138 -1.55 10.36 -2.61
CA ILE A 138 -1.51 11.80 -2.37
C ILE A 138 -2.03 12.11 -0.96
N HIS A 139 -1.27 12.92 -0.20
CA HIS A 139 -1.52 13.20 1.21
C HIS A 139 -2.45 14.39 1.43
N ALA A 140 -3.35 14.69 0.49
CA ALA A 140 -4.36 15.74 0.64
C ALA A 140 -5.72 15.14 0.98
N TYR A 141 -6.52 15.88 1.75
CA TYR A 141 -7.79 15.39 2.33
C TYR A 141 -8.74 14.79 1.28
N ASN A 142 -8.96 15.47 0.15
CA ASN A 142 -9.93 15.03 -0.87
C ASN A 142 -9.46 13.75 -1.58
N GLU A 143 -8.17 13.63 -1.80
CA GLU A 143 -7.54 12.48 -2.44
C GLU A 143 -7.62 11.25 -1.53
N VAL A 144 -7.31 11.41 -0.24
CA VAL A 144 -7.47 10.35 0.77
C VAL A 144 -8.94 9.92 0.89
N SER A 145 -9.88 10.87 0.87
CA SER A 145 -11.32 10.56 0.83
C SER A 145 -11.70 9.74 -0.41
N THR A 146 -11.17 10.11 -1.58
CA THR A 146 -11.39 9.36 -2.84
C THR A 146 -10.82 7.94 -2.75
N ASP A 147 -9.65 7.76 -2.13
CA ASP A 147 -9.02 6.45 -1.97
C ASP A 147 -9.80 5.57 -0.98
N ILE A 148 -10.37 6.16 0.09
CA ILE A 148 -11.29 5.46 1.01
C ILE A 148 -12.55 5.01 0.24
N GLU A 149 -13.23 5.90 -0.47
CA GLU A 149 -14.43 5.58 -1.26
C GLU A 149 -14.14 4.50 -2.32
N SER A 150 -12.98 4.59 -2.96
CA SER A 150 -12.49 3.58 -3.90
C SER A 150 -12.33 2.21 -3.25
N SER A 151 -11.75 2.16 -2.06
CA SER A 151 -11.59 0.95 -1.26
C SER A 151 -12.94 0.37 -0.83
N LEU A 152 -13.88 1.22 -0.40
CA LEU A 152 -15.25 0.82 -0.06
C LEU A 152 -16.00 0.25 -1.27
N SER A 153 -15.84 0.87 -2.44
CA SER A 153 -16.47 0.40 -3.69
C SER A 153 -16.01 -0.99 -4.11
N LYS A 154 -14.83 -1.42 -3.66
CA LYS A 154 -14.26 -2.76 -3.87
C LYS A 154 -14.52 -3.71 -2.70
N ASN A 155 -15.45 -3.36 -1.79
CA ASN A 155 -15.85 -4.17 -0.63
C ASN A 155 -14.67 -4.51 0.32
N SER A 156 -13.70 -3.61 0.46
CA SER A 156 -12.59 -3.76 1.39
C SER A 156 -13.12 -3.94 2.82
N LYS A 157 -12.59 -4.93 3.53
CA LYS A 157 -12.95 -5.20 4.95
C LYS A 157 -12.05 -4.46 5.91
N TYR A 158 -10.83 -4.20 5.48
CA TYR A 158 -9.83 -3.43 6.24
C TYR A 158 -9.13 -2.44 5.32
N ILE A 159 -8.80 -1.29 5.86
CA ILE A 159 -8.00 -0.28 5.19
C ILE A 159 -6.78 0.01 6.07
N ILE A 160 -5.60 -0.02 5.47
CA ILE A 160 -4.33 0.34 6.09
C ILE A 160 -3.95 1.70 5.52
N PHE A 161 -3.73 2.67 6.37
CA PHE A 161 -3.31 4.02 6.01
C PHE A 161 -1.85 4.21 6.34
N ASP A 162 -1.02 4.63 5.36
CA ASP A 162 0.31 5.17 5.63
C ASP A 162 0.22 6.65 6.02
N ASP A 163 1.28 7.16 6.61
CA ASP A 163 1.45 8.59 6.95
C ASP A 163 0.33 9.22 7.80
N TYR A 164 -0.52 8.40 8.47
CA TYR A 164 -1.63 8.86 9.31
C TYR A 164 -1.18 9.84 10.40
N GLY A 165 -0.05 9.58 11.04
CA GLY A 165 0.50 10.46 12.07
C GLY A 165 1.44 11.53 11.56
N LYS A 166 1.73 11.58 10.25
CA LYS A 166 2.67 12.53 9.66
C LYS A 166 1.97 13.73 9.03
N TYR A 167 0.87 13.48 8.31
CA TYR A 167 0.11 14.52 7.62
C TYR A 167 -1.25 14.74 8.28
N GLN A 168 -1.51 16.01 8.68
CA GLN A 168 -2.77 16.37 9.34
C GLN A 168 -3.99 16.16 8.45
N GLU A 169 -3.84 16.32 7.14
CA GLU A 169 -4.91 16.12 6.15
C GLU A 169 -5.35 14.66 6.10
N ILE A 170 -4.42 13.71 6.12
CA ILE A 170 -4.72 12.27 6.19
C ILE A 170 -5.47 11.99 7.49
N LYS A 171 -4.87 12.42 8.62
CA LYS A 171 -5.47 12.17 9.93
C LYS A 171 -6.89 12.73 10.01
N SER A 172 -7.10 13.98 9.60
CA SER A 172 -8.42 14.62 9.64
C SER A 172 -9.46 13.89 8.79
N CYS A 173 -9.06 13.40 7.60
CA CYS A 173 -9.94 12.65 6.74
C CYS A 173 -10.32 11.31 7.39
N VAL A 174 -9.33 10.54 7.85
CA VAL A 174 -9.55 9.22 8.45
C VAL A 174 -10.38 9.32 9.73
N ASP A 175 -10.08 10.27 10.61
CA ASP A 175 -10.83 10.52 11.85
C ASP A 175 -12.31 10.87 11.54
N GLN A 176 -12.58 11.63 10.49
CA GLN A 176 -13.96 11.93 10.06
C GLN A 176 -14.71 10.66 9.61
N TYR A 177 -14.08 9.76 8.85
CA TYR A 177 -14.72 8.50 8.47
C TYR A 177 -14.97 7.60 9.68
N GLU A 178 -14.13 7.66 10.70
CA GLU A 178 -14.35 6.97 11.98
C GLU A 178 -15.53 7.60 12.74
N GLU A 179 -15.60 8.94 12.85
CA GLU A 179 -16.72 9.66 13.48
C GLU A 179 -18.08 9.40 12.80
N LEU A 180 -18.06 9.23 11.45
CA LEU A 180 -19.24 8.87 10.67
C LEU A 180 -19.63 7.40 10.84
N GLY A 181 -18.85 6.59 11.52
CA GLY A 181 -19.10 5.16 11.73
C GLY A 181 -18.94 4.34 10.47
N VAL A 182 -18.17 4.80 9.49
CA VAL A 182 -17.87 4.06 8.24
C VAL A 182 -16.72 3.08 8.47
N ILE A 183 -15.72 3.51 9.23
CA ILE A 183 -14.57 2.71 9.62
C ILE A 183 -14.37 2.77 11.14
N LYS A 184 -13.59 1.83 11.66
CA LYS A 184 -13.20 1.79 13.08
C LYS A 184 -11.71 1.49 13.18
N ASN A 185 -10.97 2.32 13.91
CA ASN A 185 -9.59 2.05 14.24
C ASN A 185 -9.45 0.72 15.00
N VAL A 186 -8.59 -0.17 14.52
CA VAL A 186 -8.31 -1.48 15.13
C VAL A 186 -6.90 -1.53 15.69
N LYS A 187 -5.94 -0.86 15.03
CA LYS A 187 -4.54 -0.90 15.44
C LYS A 187 -3.72 0.24 14.84
N GLY A 188 -3.01 0.97 15.67
CA GLY A 188 -1.91 1.83 15.22
C GLY A 188 -0.67 0.99 14.88
N ILE A 189 0.02 1.34 13.81
CA ILE A 189 1.21 0.64 13.30
C ILE A 189 2.34 1.62 12.97
N GLY A 190 3.55 1.09 12.80
CA GLY A 190 4.74 1.90 12.54
C GLY A 190 5.27 2.60 13.78
N TRP A 191 5.95 3.72 13.58
CA TRP A 191 6.52 4.51 14.65
C TRP A 191 5.44 5.22 15.49
N GLU A 192 5.75 5.39 16.78
CA GLU A 192 4.90 6.16 17.68
C GLU A 192 5.11 7.67 17.47
N LYS A 193 4.26 8.49 18.09
CA LYS A 193 4.43 9.94 18.14
C LYS A 193 5.86 10.31 18.56
N GLY A 194 6.47 11.24 17.84
CA GLY A 194 7.80 11.74 18.11
C GLY A 194 8.72 11.69 16.89
N LYS A 195 9.99 12.00 17.12
CA LYS A 195 11.02 12.04 16.08
C LYS A 195 11.70 10.70 15.94
N HIS A 196 11.74 10.19 14.70
CA HIS A 196 12.35 8.90 14.37
C HIS A 196 13.21 9.03 13.11
N SER A 197 14.25 8.21 13.02
CA SER A 197 15.03 8.08 11.80
C SER A 197 14.34 7.07 10.88
N VAL A 198 13.82 7.53 9.75
CA VAL A 198 13.14 6.71 8.75
C VAL A 198 13.83 6.92 7.42
N GLY A 199 14.30 5.86 6.80
CA GLY A 199 15.01 5.94 5.51
C GLY A 199 16.23 6.84 5.52
N GLY A 200 16.91 6.99 6.68
CA GLY A 200 18.09 7.87 6.84
C GLY A 200 17.78 9.35 7.03
N SER A 201 16.51 9.75 7.13
CA SER A 201 16.08 11.11 7.46
C SER A 201 15.33 11.15 8.78
N GLU A 202 15.42 12.28 9.51
CA GLU A 202 14.59 12.50 10.70
C GLU A 202 13.16 12.86 10.25
N GLN A 203 12.17 12.11 10.74
CA GLN A 203 10.75 12.37 10.55
C GLN A 203 10.08 12.58 11.90
N ASP A 204 9.14 13.52 11.98
CA ASP A 204 8.38 13.82 13.18
C ASP A 204 6.92 13.41 12.99
N PHE A 205 6.48 12.46 13.80
CA PHE A 205 5.10 11.97 13.77
C PHE A 205 4.30 12.62 14.89
N HIS A 206 3.16 13.20 14.55
CA HIS A 206 2.21 13.79 15.50
C HIS A 206 1.33 12.75 16.17
N ASP A 207 1.24 11.54 15.57
CA ASP A 207 0.54 10.35 16.07
C ASP A 207 1.29 9.09 15.61
N ARG A 208 0.69 7.91 15.59
CA ARG A 208 1.23 6.70 14.97
C ARG A 208 1.50 6.92 13.48
N GLU A 209 2.61 6.39 12.96
CA GLU A 209 2.95 6.48 11.53
C GLU A 209 1.80 6.06 10.64
N GLY A 210 1.18 4.92 10.93
CA GLY A 210 0.06 4.42 10.18
C GLY A 210 -1.04 3.83 11.06
N MET A 211 -2.16 3.52 10.45
CA MET A 211 -3.35 2.98 11.09
C MET A 211 -3.98 1.86 10.29
N ILE A 212 -4.49 0.84 10.97
CA ILE A 212 -5.36 -0.18 10.41
C ILE A 212 -6.77 0.09 10.89
N ALA A 213 -7.70 0.25 9.95
CA ALA A 213 -9.12 0.40 10.22
C ALA A 213 -9.92 -0.78 9.67
N GLN A 214 -10.96 -1.16 10.39
CA GLN A 214 -12.00 -2.09 9.92
C GLN A 214 -13.13 -1.28 9.30
N VAL A 215 -13.63 -1.70 8.15
CA VAL A 215 -14.86 -1.18 7.54
C VAL A 215 -16.06 -1.79 8.28
N LEU A 216 -17.05 -0.96 8.61
CA LEU A 216 -18.25 -1.33 9.43
C LEU A 216 -19.47 -1.65 8.58
#